data_020b225a429dd1fd4786ed686ac724e7
#
_entry.id   020b225a429dd1fd4786ed686ac724e7
#
_cell.length_a   1.000
_cell.length_b   1.000
_cell.length_c   1.000
_cell.angle_alpha   90.00
_cell.angle_beta   90.00
_cell.angle_gamma   90.00
#
_symmetry.space_group_name_H-M   'P 1'
#
loop_
_entity.id
_entity.type
_entity.pdbx_description
1 polymer ?
#
loop_
_entity_poly.entity_id
_entity_poly.type
_entity_poly.pdbx_seq_one_letter_code
_entity_poly.pdbx_strand_id
1 'polypeptide(L)'
;GETIMNWLFWAVAALFAYQIIDGFCKGFIRKAVSALTLIVTLVLVTQLTPHITTFIEEKTSLQTSLQETCSEIFLDEEYNENVKNDQVLMIENMKLPDNMKEMLLENNNSEAYDLLEVTGFHQYVGAYLANMIINAMAYLISFVIIWTAIKAVLIALDIVTKLPILHGINKLAGGILGLVQGVVLTWVIFLLGAVLCNGALGQRFIELIYENAFLTLSVRKKPQRPRSA
;
A
#
# COMPACT_ATOMS: atom_id res chain seq x y z
N GLY A 1 22.94 11.54 -18.91
CA GLY A 1 22.55 10.45 -18.01
C GLY A 1 22.85 10.71 -16.53
N GLU A 2 23.70 11.68 -16.16
CA GLU A 2 24.18 11.83 -14.77
C GLU A 2 23.27 12.65 -13.84
N THR A 3 22.40 13.48 -14.36
CA THR A 3 21.64 14.44 -13.53
C THR A 3 20.36 13.87 -12.90
N ILE A 4 19.80 12.81 -13.47
CA ILE A 4 18.54 12.24 -12.99
C ILE A 4 18.78 11.22 -11.86
N MET A 5 19.93 10.56 -11.87
CA MET A 5 20.39 9.63 -10.82
C MET A 5 20.55 10.31 -9.46
N ASN A 6 20.86 11.61 -9.45
CA ASN A 6 21.19 12.34 -8.22
C ASN A 6 19.98 12.68 -7.33
N TRP A 7 18.83 13.01 -7.88
CA TRP A 7 17.72 13.46 -7.03
C TRP A 7 17.11 12.34 -6.18
N LEU A 8 16.91 11.13 -6.74
CA LEU A 8 16.37 9.98 -6.00
C LEU A 8 17.37 9.51 -4.96
N PHE A 9 18.65 9.44 -5.31
CA PHE A 9 19.72 9.12 -4.37
C PHE A 9 19.74 10.11 -3.20
N TRP A 10 19.70 11.44 -3.50
CA TRP A 10 19.68 12.47 -2.47
C TRP A 10 18.41 12.44 -1.62
N ALA A 11 17.26 12.13 -2.22
CA ALA A 11 16.02 11.96 -1.47
C ALA A 11 16.09 10.79 -0.49
N VAL A 12 16.61 9.64 -0.95
CA VAL A 12 16.81 8.46 -0.09
C VAL A 12 17.89 8.74 0.97
N ALA A 13 18.99 9.36 0.61
CA ALA A 13 20.04 9.73 1.57
C ALA A 13 19.52 10.71 2.64
N ALA A 14 18.71 11.71 2.25
CA ALA A 14 18.07 12.63 3.18
C ALA A 14 17.09 11.92 4.12
N LEU A 15 16.31 10.95 3.60
CA LEU A 15 15.41 10.11 4.40
C LEU A 15 16.19 9.29 5.43
N PHE A 16 17.30 8.66 5.04
CA PHE A 16 18.15 7.91 5.97
C PHE A 16 18.77 8.84 7.03
N ALA A 17 19.32 9.97 6.60
CA ALA A 17 19.90 10.96 7.53
C ALA A 17 18.86 11.44 8.54
N TYR A 18 17.64 11.76 8.07
CA TYR A 18 16.52 12.14 8.94
C TYR A 18 16.17 11.03 9.95
N GLN A 19 16.04 9.79 9.50
CA GLN A 19 15.69 8.67 10.37
C GLN A 19 16.76 8.35 11.41
N ILE A 20 18.04 8.46 11.03
CA ILE A 20 19.17 8.28 11.95
C ILE A 20 19.20 9.40 12.99
N ILE A 21 19.09 10.64 12.57
CA ILE A 21 19.10 11.82 13.46
C ILE A 21 17.90 11.76 14.41
N ASP A 22 16.70 11.49 13.90
CA ASP A 22 15.48 11.35 14.70
C ASP A 22 15.62 10.20 15.71
N GLY A 23 16.21 9.08 15.32
CA GLY A 23 16.51 7.95 16.21
C GLY A 23 17.52 8.32 17.29
N PHE A 24 18.57 9.02 16.93
CA PHE A 24 19.59 9.49 17.86
C PHE A 24 19.02 10.52 18.86
N CYS A 25 18.20 11.44 18.37
CA CYS A 25 17.56 12.47 19.22
C CYS A 25 16.53 11.88 20.18
N LYS A 26 15.66 10.99 19.72
CA LYS A 26 14.61 10.34 20.52
C LYS A 26 15.14 9.23 21.43
N GLY A 27 16.23 8.59 21.02
CA GLY A 27 16.81 7.42 21.68
C GLY A 27 16.05 6.12 21.38
N PHE A 28 16.71 4.99 21.66
CA PHE A 28 16.22 3.65 21.35
C PHE A 28 14.84 3.37 21.97
N ILE A 29 14.67 3.65 23.26
CA ILE A 29 13.45 3.29 23.99
C ILE A 29 12.23 3.97 23.38
N ARG A 30 12.30 5.29 23.09
CA ARG A 30 11.18 6.01 22.46
C ARG A 30 10.92 5.54 21.04
N LYS A 31 11.96 5.24 20.27
CA LYS A 31 11.82 4.68 18.92
C LYS A 31 11.22 3.28 18.95
N ALA A 32 11.66 2.43 19.87
CA ALA A 32 11.14 1.08 20.05
C ALA A 32 9.64 1.09 20.43
N VAL A 33 9.24 1.95 21.37
CA VAL A 33 7.81 2.13 21.72
C VAL A 33 7.01 2.59 20.52
N SER A 34 7.55 3.53 19.71
CA SER A 34 6.88 3.99 18.50
C SER A 34 6.72 2.88 17.45
N ALA A 35 7.77 2.07 17.25
CA ALA A 35 7.73 0.93 16.32
C ALA A 35 6.74 -0.14 16.80
N LEU A 36 6.77 -0.47 18.11
CA LEU A 36 5.82 -1.41 18.70
C LEU A 36 4.37 -0.91 18.57
N THR A 37 4.15 0.39 18.83
CA THR A 37 2.86 1.02 18.65
C THR A 37 2.33 0.84 17.22
N LEU A 38 3.18 1.02 16.20
CA LEU A 38 2.79 0.81 14.80
C LEU A 38 2.41 -0.65 14.54
N ILE A 39 3.20 -1.61 15.02
CA ILE A 39 2.90 -3.04 14.86
C ILE A 39 1.55 -3.39 15.52
N VAL A 40 1.35 -2.95 16.76
CA VAL A 40 0.07 -3.17 17.47
C VAL A 40 -1.09 -2.51 16.72
N THR A 41 -0.88 -1.29 16.21
CA THR A 41 -1.88 -0.59 15.39
C THR A 41 -2.27 -1.45 14.19
N LEU A 42 -1.30 -1.95 13.41
CA LEU A 42 -1.58 -2.75 12.22
C LEU A 42 -2.35 -4.03 12.56
N VAL A 43 -1.96 -4.73 13.63
CA VAL A 43 -2.68 -5.94 14.08
C VAL A 43 -4.12 -5.61 14.48
N LEU A 44 -4.35 -4.53 15.23
CA LEU A 44 -5.70 -4.15 15.64
C LEU A 44 -6.54 -3.63 14.46
N VAL A 45 -5.92 -2.98 13.49
CA VAL A 45 -6.59 -2.54 12.26
C VAL A 45 -7.16 -3.72 11.49
N THR A 46 -6.40 -4.81 11.34
CA THR A 46 -6.90 -6.01 10.65
C THR A 46 -8.13 -6.63 11.34
N GLN A 47 -8.24 -6.47 12.66
CA GLN A 47 -9.41 -6.94 13.41
C GLN A 47 -10.60 -5.98 13.30
N LEU A 48 -10.36 -4.68 13.24
CA LEU A 48 -11.42 -3.68 13.17
C LEU A 48 -11.97 -3.49 11.75
N THR A 49 -11.14 -3.63 10.73
CA THR A 49 -11.52 -3.40 9.31
C THR A 49 -12.79 -4.12 8.90
N PRO A 50 -12.98 -5.44 9.14
CA PRO A 50 -14.21 -6.13 8.72
C PRO A 50 -15.47 -5.52 9.35
N HIS A 51 -15.41 -5.07 10.60
CA HIS A 51 -16.55 -4.43 11.24
C HIS A 51 -16.90 -3.08 10.61
N ILE A 52 -15.87 -2.32 10.21
CA ILE A 52 -16.09 -1.04 9.49
C ILE A 52 -16.62 -1.31 8.08
N THR A 53 -16.11 -2.32 7.38
CA THR A 53 -16.62 -2.75 6.06
C THR A 53 -18.10 -3.08 6.15
N THR A 54 -18.50 -3.99 7.04
CA THR A 54 -19.91 -4.36 7.25
C THR A 54 -20.77 -3.15 7.62
N PHE A 55 -20.26 -2.26 8.46
CA PHE A 55 -20.99 -1.02 8.79
C PHE A 55 -21.24 -0.13 7.57
N ILE A 56 -20.22 0.02 6.70
CA ILE A 56 -20.36 0.79 5.46
C ILE A 56 -21.38 0.13 4.52
N GLU A 57 -21.31 -1.17 4.33
CA GLU A 57 -22.18 -1.95 3.44
C GLU A 57 -23.64 -1.94 3.91
N GLU A 58 -23.88 -2.18 5.22
CA GLU A 58 -25.24 -2.29 5.74
C GLU A 58 -25.92 -0.94 6.02
N LYS A 59 -25.15 0.08 6.39
CA LYS A 59 -25.68 1.35 6.87
C LYS A 59 -25.61 2.48 5.86
N THR A 60 -24.94 2.26 4.72
CA THR A 60 -24.81 3.29 3.69
C THR A 60 -25.16 2.71 2.33
N SER A 61 -25.55 3.57 1.38
CA SER A 61 -25.75 3.20 -0.03
C SER A 61 -24.45 3.29 -0.85
N LEU A 62 -23.30 3.39 -0.18
CA LEU A 62 -22.02 3.59 -0.87
C LEU A 62 -21.64 2.42 -1.76
N GLN A 63 -21.93 1.19 -1.34
CA GLN A 63 -21.64 0.00 -2.14
C GLN A 63 -22.38 0.04 -3.49
N THR A 64 -23.68 0.26 -3.46
CA THR A 64 -24.51 0.33 -4.67
C THR A 64 -24.07 1.50 -5.58
N SER A 65 -23.87 2.68 -4.99
CA SER A 65 -23.43 3.86 -5.76
C SER A 65 -22.03 3.68 -6.38
N LEU A 66 -21.10 3.06 -5.65
CA LEU A 66 -19.77 2.77 -6.17
C LEU A 66 -19.82 1.68 -7.25
N GLN A 67 -20.64 0.66 -7.08
CA GLN A 67 -20.82 -0.41 -8.07
C GLN A 67 -21.35 0.15 -9.38
N GLU A 68 -22.39 0.98 -9.35
CA GLU A 68 -22.92 1.66 -10.51
C GLU A 68 -21.87 2.56 -11.17
N THR A 69 -21.23 3.43 -10.38
CA THR A 69 -20.20 4.34 -10.87
C THR A 69 -19.01 3.60 -11.49
N CYS A 70 -18.54 2.52 -10.86
CA CYS A 70 -17.43 1.72 -11.39
C CYS A 70 -17.82 1.02 -12.70
N SER A 71 -19.03 0.48 -12.81
CA SER A 71 -19.49 -0.13 -14.05
C SER A 71 -19.62 0.89 -15.19
N GLU A 72 -20.11 2.09 -14.92
CA GLU A 72 -20.24 3.16 -15.93
C GLU A 72 -18.88 3.71 -16.40
N ILE A 73 -17.90 3.87 -15.48
CA ILE A 73 -16.61 4.48 -15.82
C ILE A 73 -15.67 3.51 -16.55
N PHE A 74 -15.69 2.24 -16.17
CA PHE A 74 -14.66 1.28 -16.60
C PHE A 74 -15.11 0.33 -17.69
N LEU A 75 -16.40 0.25 -18.00
CA LEU A 75 -16.94 -0.66 -19.01
C LEU A 75 -17.35 0.08 -20.27
N ASP A 76 -16.92 -0.45 -21.40
CA ASP A 76 -17.25 0.05 -22.72
C ASP A 76 -18.33 -0.87 -23.33
N GLU A 77 -19.39 -0.30 -23.90
CA GLU A 77 -20.50 -1.04 -24.49
C GLU A 77 -20.14 -1.72 -25.84
N GLU A 78 -18.95 -1.49 -26.36
CA GLU A 78 -18.49 -2.01 -27.65
C GLU A 78 -18.27 -3.54 -27.66
N TYR A 79 -18.12 -4.16 -26.47
CA TYR A 79 -17.78 -5.58 -26.34
C TYR A 79 -18.97 -6.42 -25.86
N ASN A 80 -19.00 -7.70 -26.27
CA ASN A 80 -20.01 -8.64 -25.81
C ASN A 80 -19.64 -9.27 -24.47
N GLU A 81 -20.33 -8.89 -23.41
CA GLU A 81 -20.07 -9.38 -22.05
C GLU A 81 -20.23 -10.91 -21.87
N ASN A 82 -20.94 -11.57 -22.77
CA ASN A 82 -21.17 -13.03 -22.72
C ASN A 82 -20.04 -13.84 -23.38
N VAL A 83 -19.09 -13.17 -24.03
CA VAL A 83 -17.94 -13.80 -24.67
C VAL A 83 -16.68 -13.62 -23.82
N LYS A 84 -16.12 -14.72 -23.35
CA LYS A 84 -14.98 -14.69 -22.41
C LYS A 84 -13.75 -13.94 -22.96
N ASN A 85 -13.51 -14.04 -24.27
CA ASN A 85 -12.42 -13.28 -24.91
C ASN A 85 -12.68 -11.77 -24.90
N ASP A 86 -13.93 -11.35 -25.08
CA ASP A 86 -14.30 -9.94 -25.02
C ASP A 86 -14.19 -9.39 -23.59
N GLN A 87 -14.54 -10.18 -22.57
CA GLN A 87 -14.34 -9.84 -21.17
C GLN A 87 -12.86 -9.58 -20.84
N VAL A 88 -11.95 -10.42 -21.37
CA VAL A 88 -10.50 -10.21 -21.21
C VAL A 88 -10.05 -8.91 -21.86
N LEU A 89 -10.47 -8.65 -23.10
CA LEU A 89 -10.16 -7.42 -23.82
C LEU A 89 -10.72 -6.18 -23.12
N MET A 90 -11.94 -6.27 -22.56
CA MET A 90 -12.53 -5.18 -21.75
C MET A 90 -11.64 -4.85 -20.56
N ILE A 91 -11.23 -5.85 -19.77
CA ILE A 91 -10.37 -5.64 -18.60
C ILE A 91 -8.99 -5.08 -19.03
N GLU A 92 -8.39 -5.61 -20.10
CA GLU A 92 -7.10 -5.15 -20.60
C GLU A 92 -7.13 -3.68 -21.05
N ASN A 93 -8.23 -3.22 -21.62
CA ASN A 93 -8.42 -1.84 -22.08
C ASN A 93 -8.83 -0.85 -20.98
N MET A 94 -9.19 -1.33 -19.79
CA MET A 94 -9.51 -0.45 -18.67
C MET A 94 -8.31 0.41 -18.26
N LYS A 95 -8.56 1.65 -17.86
CA LYS A 95 -7.55 2.56 -17.32
C LYS A 95 -7.22 2.24 -15.85
N LEU A 96 -6.90 0.99 -15.56
CA LEU A 96 -6.55 0.48 -14.25
C LEU A 96 -5.07 0.07 -14.21
N PRO A 97 -4.43 0.06 -13.04
CA PRO A 97 -3.12 -0.55 -12.87
C PRO A 97 -3.13 -2.05 -13.24
N ASP A 98 -2.01 -2.56 -13.83
CA ASP A 98 -1.97 -3.92 -14.36
C ASP A 98 -2.23 -4.99 -13.28
N ASN A 99 -1.78 -4.79 -12.06
CA ASN A 99 -2.09 -5.68 -10.94
C ASN A 99 -3.59 -5.75 -10.62
N MET A 100 -4.35 -4.66 -10.78
CA MET A 100 -5.80 -4.68 -10.60
C MET A 100 -6.51 -5.40 -11.76
N LYS A 101 -6.01 -5.24 -12.99
CA LYS A 101 -6.51 -6.00 -14.14
C LYS A 101 -6.26 -7.49 -13.97
N GLU A 102 -5.06 -7.87 -13.53
CA GLU A 102 -4.71 -9.26 -13.23
C GLU A 102 -5.62 -9.85 -12.16
N MET A 103 -5.88 -9.13 -11.08
CA MET A 103 -6.83 -9.55 -10.04
C MET A 103 -8.26 -9.72 -10.57
N LEU A 104 -8.72 -8.83 -11.43
CA LEU A 104 -10.02 -8.96 -12.09
C LEU A 104 -10.09 -10.19 -13.01
N LEU A 105 -9.01 -10.46 -13.77
CA LEU A 105 -8.95 -11.62 -14.65
C LEU A 105 -8.91 -12.93 -13.88
N GLU A 106 -8.10 -13.03 -12.84
CA GLU A 106 -7.97 -14.23 -12.01
C GLU A 106 -9.26 -14.57 -11.26
N ASN A 107 -9.99 -13.55 -10.81
CA ASN A 107 -11.23 -13.71 -10.07
C ASN A 107 -12.49 -13.71 -10.95
N ASN A 108 -12.37 -13.64 -12.28
CA ASN A 108 -13.50 -13.75 -13.20
C ASN A 108 -13.97 -15.22 -13.33
N ASN A 109 -14.58 -15.74 -12.29
CA ASN A 109 -15.05 -17.14 -12.16
C ASN A 109 -16.37 -17.20 -11.39
N SER A 110 -17.03 -18.36 -11.44
CA SER A 110 -18.33 -18.58 -10.82
C SER A 110 -18.33 -18.38 -9.30
N GLU A 111 -17.25 -18.72 -8.62
CA GLU A 111 -17.14 -18.55 -7.16
C GLU A 111 -17.17 -17.07 -6.76
N ALA A 112 -16.45 -16.22 -7.49
CA ALA A 112 -16.48 -14.78 -7.26
C ALA A 112 -17.84 -14.16 -7.60
N TYR A 113 -18.53 -14.66 -8.63
CA TYR A 113 -19.88 -14.20 -8.97
C TYR A 113 -20.88 -14.56 -7.86
N ASP A 114 -20.78 -15.76 -7.31
CA ASP A 114 -21.64 -16.21 -6.19
C ASP A 114 -21.35 -15.39 -4.93
N LEU A 115 -20.07 -15.14 -4.61
CA LEU A 115 -19.68 -14.34 -3.44
C LEU A 115 -20.11 -12.88 -3.53
N LEU A 116 -20.13 -12.31 -4.74
CA LEU A 116 -20.55 -10.94 -4.99
C LEU A 116 -22.06 -10.81 -5.26
N GLU A 117 -22.79 -11.92 -5.29
CA GLU A 117 -24.22 -11.99 -5.60
C GLU A 117 -24.57 -11.33 -6.95
N VAL A 118 -23.73 -11.53 -7.97
CA VAL A 118 -23.87 -10.95 -9.30
C VAL A 118 -24.07 -12.04 -10.37
N THR A 119 -24.78 -11.70 -11.45
CA THR A 119 -25.10 -12.64 -12.54
C THR A 119 -24.41 -12.30 -13.86
N GLY A 120 -23.95 -11.06 -14.04
CA GLY A 120 -23.35 -10.56 -15.27
C GLY A 120 -21.94 -10.04 -15.08
N PHE A 121 -21.17 -10.01 -16.17
CA PHE A 121 -19.79 -9.54 -16.15
C PHE A 121 -19.69 -8.04 -15.76
N HIS A 122 -20.58 -7.18 -16.24
CA HIS A 122 -20.62 -5.77 -15.86
C HIS A 122 -20.83 -5.58 -14.36
N GLN A 123 -21.79 -6.34 -13.81
CA GLN A 123 -22.06 -6.32 -12.36
C GLN A 123 -20.88 -6.83 -11.57
N TYR A 124 -20.19 -7.89 -12.05
CA TYR A 124 -18.98 -8.43 -11.43
C TYR A 124 -17.89 -7.38 -11.33
N VAL A 125 -17.54 -6.73 -12.44
CA VAL A 125 -16.49 -5.69 -12.45
C VAL A 125 -16.85 -4.54 -11.52
N GLY A 126 -18.08 -4.03 -11.61
CA GLY A 126 -18.54 -2.96 -10.72
C GLY A 126 -18.49 -3.33 -9.25
N ALA A 127 -19.02 -4.51 -8.88
CA ALA A 127 -19.03 -5.00 -7.50
C ALA A 127 -17.62 -5.27 -6.97
N TYR A 128 -16.76 -5.89 -7.80
CA TYR A 128 -15.38 -6.18 -7.41
C TYR A 128 -14.59 -4.91 -7.11
N LEU A 129 -14.66 -3.91 -7.99
CA LEU A 129 -13.99 -2.62 -7.81
C LEU A 129 -14.59 -1.85 -6.64
N ALA A 130 -15.91 -1.83 -6.48
CA ALA A 130 -16.57 -1.21 -5.33
C ALA A 130 -16.11 -1.81 -4.01
N ASN A 131 -16.04 -3.15 -3.91
CA ASN A 131 -15.55 -3.83 -2.72
C ASN A 131 -14.09 -3.51 -2.43
N MET A 132 -13.23 -3.43 -3.44
CA MET A 132 -11.85 -3.00 -3.26
C MET A 132 -11.76 -1.58 -2.66
N ILE A 133 -12.56 -0.65 -3.17
CA ILE A 133 -12.60 0.74 -2.68
C ILE A 133 -13.13 0.78 -1.24
N ILE A 134 -14.23 0.09 -0.94
CA ILE A 134 -14.82 0.03 0.40
C ILE A 134 -13.83 -0.57 1.40
N ASN A 135 -13.17 -1.68 1.07
CA ASN A 135 -12.17 -2.29 1.93
C ASN A 135 -10.97 -1.37 2.18
N ALA A 136 -10.50 -0.64 1.15
CA ALA A 136 -9.44 0.35 1.31
C ALA A 136 -9.88 1.51 2.23
N MET A 137 -11.09 2.02 2.05
CA MET A 137 -11.67 3.05 2.93
C MET A 137 -11.84 2.56 4.37
N ALA A 138 -12.40 1.37 4.56
CA ALA A 138 -12.57 0.76 5.87
C ALA A 138 -11.23 0.55 6.58
N TYR A 139 -10.19 0.12 5.84
CA TYR A 139 -8.85 -0.01 6.37
C TYR A 139 -8.27 1.34 6.83
N LEU A 140 -8.40 2.39 6.02
CA LEU A 140 -7.92 3.73 6.37
C LEU A 140 -8.67 4.30 7.58
N ILE A 141 -9.99 4.16 7.64
CA ILE A 141 -10.82 4.59 8.77
C ILE A 141 -10.40 3.84 10.04
N SER A 142 -10.27 2.50 9.95
CA SER A 142 -9.82 1.65 11.07
C SER A 142 -8.43 2.07 11.56
N PHE A 143 -7.52 2.37 10.64
CA PHE A 143 -6.18 2.83 10.96
C PHE A 143 -6.21 4.15 11.74
N VAL A 144 -6.97 5.13 11.29
CA VAL A 144 -7.09 6.44 11.98
C VAL A 144 -7.68 6.26 13.37
N ILE A 145 -8.74 5.46 13.52
CA ILE A 145 -9.39 5.19 14.81
C ILE A 145 -8.40 4.53 15.78
N ILE A 146 -7.80 3.41 15.38
CA ILE A 146 -6.90 2.65 16.25
C ILE A 146 -5.64 3.45 16.58
N TRP A 147 -5.04 4.10 15.60
CA TRP A 147 -3.84 4.92 15.82
C TRP A 147 -4.10 6.07 16.80
N THR A 148 -5.25 6.75 16.65
CA THR A 148 -5.66 7.83 17.56
C THR A 148 -5.92 7.29 18.97
N ALA A 149 -6.64 6.17 19.09
CA ALA A 149 -6.93 5.53 20.37
C ALA A 149 -5.64 5.12 21.11
N ILE A 150 -4.71 4.46 20.43
CA ILE A 150 -3.43 4.07 21.04
C ILE A 150 -2.63 5.30 21.45
N LYS A 151 -2.58 6.35 20.63
CA LYS A 151 -1.91 7.61 20.98
C LYS A 151 -2.54 8.24 22.23
N ALA A 152 -3.86 8.28 22.32
CA ALA A 152 -4.57 8.80 23.49
C ALA A 152 -4.23 8.01 24.76
N VAL A 153 -4.19 6.67 24.69
CA VAL A 153 -3.80 5.80 25.79
C VAL A 153 -2.35 6.05 26.22
N LEU A 154 -1.41 6.14 25.25
CA LEU A 154 0.01 6.40 25.56
C LEU A 154 0.21 7.76 26.25
N ILE A 155 -0.54 8.77 25.86
CA ILE A 155 -0.51 10.10 26.48
C ILE A 155 -1.13 10.03 27.89
N ALA A 156 -2.31 9.42 28.03
CA ALA A 156 -3.00 9.30 29.31
C ALA A 156 -2.19 8.55 30.37
N LEU A 157 -1.46 7.51 29.96
CA LEU A 157 -0.59 6.72 30.83
C LEU A 157 0.76 7.36 31.07
N ASP A 158 1.08 8.49 30.42
CA ASP A 158 2.35 9.21 30.54
C ASP A 158 3.59 8.32 30.31
N ILE A 159 3.40 7.26 29.49
CA ILE A 159 4.44 6.22 29.27
C ILE A 159 5.68 6.82 28.61
N VAL A 160 5.47 7.75 27.66
CA VAL A 160 6.57 8.31 26.88
C VAL A 160 7.45 9.26 27.69
N THR A 161 6.87 9.95 28.66
CA THR A 161 7.58 10.94 29.50
C THR A 161 8.36 10.29 30.61
N LYS A 162 7.88 9.15 31.13
CA LYS A 162 8.50 8.42 32.27
C LYS A 162 9.59 7.43 31.87
N LEU A 163 9.88 7.28 30.56
CA LEU A 163 10.91 6.34 30.11
C LEU A 163 12.30 6.80 30.57
N PRO A 164 13.08 5.92 31.21
CA PRO A 164 14.42 6.26 31.68
C PRO A 164 15.33 6.57 30.49
N ILE A 165 15.86 7.79 30.45
CA ILE A 165 16.78 8.23 29.40
C ILE A 165 18.20 7.87 29.82
N LEU A 166 18.69 6.70 29.43
CA LEU A 166 20.10 6.33 29.57
C LEU A 166 20.90 7.12 28.52
N HIS A 167 21.75 8.02 28.99
CA HIS A 167 22.50 8.97 28.16
C HIS A 167 23.59 8.26 27.35
N GLY A 168 23.72 8.24 26.15
CA GLY A 168 24.82 7.69 25.33
C GLY A 168 24.41 6.43 24.59
N ILE A 169 24.41 5.28 25.23
CA ILE A 169 24.09 3.98 24.63
C ILE A 169 22.67 4.00 24.03
N ASN A 170 21.70 4.60 24.72
CA ASN A 170 20.32 4.75 24.23
C ASN A 170 20.22 5.60 22.97
N LYS A 171 21.06 6.64 22.83
CA LYS A 171 21.11 7.48 21.63
C LYS A 171 21.70 6.75 20.43
N LEU A 172 22.83 6.04 20.65
CA LEU A 172 23.47 5.22 19.60
C LEU A 172 22.55 4.12 19.10
N ALA A 173 21.97 3.35 20.02
CA ALA A 173 21.00 2.31 19.67
C ALA A 173 19.77 2.88 18.98
N GLY A 174 19.32 4.10 19.37
CA GLY A 174 18.24 4.83 18.68
C GLY A 174 18.60 5.19 17.25
N GLY A 175 19.83 5.63 16.99
CA GLY A 175 20.35 5.89 15.65
C GLY A 175 20.37 4.64 14.77
N ILE A 176 20.83 3.50 15.32
CA ILE A 176 20.82 2.21 14.63
C ILE A 176 19.38 1.78 14.30
N LEU A 177 18.45 1.88 15.25
CA LEU A 177 17.04 1.59 15.01
C LEU A 177 16.43 2.54 13.98
N GLY A 178 16.84 3.81 13.97
CA GLY A 178 16.47 4.78 12.94
C GLY A 178 16.95 4.36 11.55
N LEU A 179 18.17 3.84 11.44
CA LEU A 179 18.70 3.30 10.19
C LEU A 179 17.88 2.11 9.70
N VAL A 180 17.55 1.15 10.58
CA VAL A 180 16.70 0.00 10.24
C VAL A 180 15.32 0.47 9.76
N GLN A 181 14.71 1.42 10.45
CA GLN A 181 13.44 2.02 10.02
C GLN A 181 13.57 2.72 8.66
N GLY A 182 14.69 3.39 8.40
CA GLY A 182 14.99 4.00 7.10
C GLY A 182 15.03 2.97 5.98
N VAL A 183 15.67 1.81 6.20
CA VAL A 183 15.68 0.70 5.23
C VAL A 183 14.26 0.19 4.96
N VAL A 184 13.50 -0.11 6.01
CA VAL A 184 12.12 -0.62 5.88
C VAL A 184 11.23 0.39 5.16
N LEU A 185 11.32 1.68 5.53
CA LEU A 185 10.51 2.73 4.91
C LEU A 185 10.87 2.91 3.42
N THR A 186 12.16 2.91 3.09
CA THR A 186 12.62 2.96 1.70
C THR A 186 12.10 1.77 0.91
N TRP A 187 12.15 0.58 1.48
CA TRP A 187 11.62 -0.63 0.86
C TRP A 187 10.11 -0.53 0.63
N VAL A 188 9.34 -0.05 1.61
CA VAL A 188 7.88 0.18 1.46
C VAL A 188 7.58 1.23 0.38
N ILE A 189 8.33 2.34 0.35
CA ILE A 189 8.16 3.38 -0.69
C ILE A 189 8.44 2.80 -2.08
N PHE A 190 9.49 1.98 -2.23
CA PHE A 190 9.82 1.35 -3.50
C PHE A 190 8.78 0.31 -3.92
N LEU A 191 8.26 -0.47 -2.96
CA LEU A 191 7.19 -1.42 -3.22
C LEU A 191 5.90 -0.68 -3.67
N LEU A 192 5.51 0.36 -2.96
CA LEU A 192 4.35 1.18 -3.33
C LEU A 192 4.56 1.86 -4.69
N GLY A 193 5.76 2.39 -4.95
CA GLY A 193 6.12 2.95 -6.24
C GLY A 193 6.00 1.92 -7.38
N ALA A 194 6.46 0.69 -7.15
CA ALA A 194 6.36 -0.39 -8.12
C ALA A 194 4.92 -0.84 -8.37
N VAL A 195 4.07 -0.84 -7.33
CA VAL A 195 2.66 -1.26 -7.42
C VAL A 195 1.77 -0.16 -8.03
N LEU A 196 1.97 1.11 -7.62
CA LEU A 196 1.11 2.23 -8.02
C LEU A 196 1.52 2.86 -9.36
N CYS A 197 2.77 2.70 -9.76
CA CYS A 197 3.31 3.30 -10.99
C CYS A 197 3.46 2.26 -12.10
N ASN A 198 2.43 1.46 -12.36
CA ASN A 198 2.36 0.62 -13.55
C ASN A 198 2.08 1.51 -14.78
N GLY A 199 3.11 1.77 -15.55
CA GLY A 199 3.10 2.62 -16.75
C GLY A 199 4.47 3.21 -17.00
N ALA A 200 4.58 4.16 -17.94
CA ALA A 200 5.83 4.80 -18.29
C ALA A 200 6.55 5.48 -17.11
N LEU A 201 5.81 5.92 -16.09
CA LEU A 201 6.36 6.48 -14.85
C LEU A 201 6.94 5.40 -13.94
N GLY A 202 6.29 4.26 -13.80
CA GLY A 202 6.77 3.15 -12.97
C GLY A 202 8.01 2.48 -13.57
N GLN A 203 8.06 2.32 -14.89
CA GLN A 203 9.24 1.81 -15.57
C GLN A 203 10.45 2.75 -15.38
N ARG A 204 10.26 4.06 -15.50
CA ARG A 204 11.31 5.03 -15.20
C ARG A 204 11.75 4.99 -13.73
N PHE A 205 10.82 4.78 -12.80
CA PHE A 205 11.14 4.66 -11.38
C PHE A 205 11.96 3.40 -11.08
N ILE A 206 11.58 2.29 -11.70
CA ILE A 206 12.31 1.01 -11.60
C ILE A 206 13.69 1.10 -12.25
N GLU A 207 13.81 1.74 -13.42
CA GLU A 207 15.09 2.00 -14.07
C GLU A 207 16.03 2.82 -13.17
N LEU A 208 15.54 3.89 -12.55
CA LEU A 208 16.30 4.72 -11.61
C LEU A 208 16.80 3.94 -10.38
N ILE A 209 16.04 2.96 -9.91
CA ILE A 209 16.45 2.05 -8.82
C ILE A 209 17.56 1.12 -9.31
N TYR A 210 17.42 0.55 -10.50
CA TYR A 210 18.41 -0.40 -11.05
C TYR A 210 19.70 0.24 -11.57
N GLU A 211 19.66 1.49 -11.98
CA GLU A 211 20.87 2.24 -12.37
C GLU A 211 21.79 2.54 -11.20
N ASN A 212 21.29 2.53 -9.97
CA ASN A 212 22.08 2.83 -8.79
C ASN A 212 22.42 1.54 -8.02
N ALA A 213 23.71 1.15 -8.02
CA ALA A 213 24.20 -0.06 -7.37
C ALA A 213 23.85 -0.15 -5.87
N PHE A 214 23.71 0.98 -5.18
CA PHE A 214 23.32 1.03 -3.79
C PHE A 214 21.82 0.72 -3.59
N LEU A 215 20.97 1.19 -4.50
CA LEU A 215 19.53 0.95 -4.45
C LEU A 215 19.16 -0.46 -4.89
N THR A 216 19.96 -1.09 -5.79
CA THR A 216 19.77 -2.50 -6.22
C THR A 216 20.05 -3.51 -5.11
N LEU A 217 20.85 -3.18 -4.10
CA LEU A 217 21.05 -4.04 -2.93
C LEU A 217 19.77 -4.22 -2.10
N SER A 218 18.84 -3.28 -2.16
CA SER A 218 17.54 -3.34 -1.48
C SER A 218 16.45 -4.06 -2.29
N VAL A 219 16.66 -4.32 -3.59
CA VAL A 219 15.67 -4.95 -4.48
C VAL A 219 16.29 -6.19 -5.15
N ARG A 220 16.20 -7.34 -4.51
CA ARG A 220 16.89 -8.60 -4.91
C ARG A 220 16.14 -9.41 -5.98
N LYS A 221 15.65 -8.82 -7.06
CA LYS A 221 15.18 -9.59 -8.23
C LYS A 221 15.40 -8.84 -9.53
N LYS A 222 16.35 -9.36 -10.32
CA LYS A 222 16.58 -8.93 -11.69
C LYS A 222 15.41 -9.42 -12.56
N PRO A 223 14.68 -8.56 -13.27
CA PRO A 223 13.74 -9.04 -14.29
C PRO A 223 14.51 -9.72 -15.41
N GLN A 224 14.09 -10.92 -15.79
CA GLN A 224 14.64 -11.60 -16.96
C GLN A 224 14.23 -10.82 -18.21
N ARG A 225 15.20 -10.35 -18.98
CA ARG A 225 14.93 -9.78 -20.32
C ARG A 225 14.29 -10.87 -21.19
N PRO A 226 13.20 -10.60 -21.90
CA PRO A 226 12.73 -11.51 -22.92
C PRO A 226 13.82 -11.64 -23.99
N ARG A 227 14.21 -12.87 -24.27
CA ARG A 227 15.10 -13.18 -25.41
C ARG A 227 14.31 -12.86 -26.67
N SER A 228 14.76 -11.83 -27.38
CA SER A 228 14.35 -11.59 -28.77
C SER A 228 14.75 -12.81 -29.59
N ALA A 229 13.75 -13.52 -30.12
CA ALA A 229 13.90 -14.48 -31.21
C ALA A 229 13.88 -13.73 -32.53
#